data_e08a268f00aeeec134a6e5a3bb8f0a24
#
_entry.id   e08a268f00aeeec134a6e5a3bb8f0a24
#
_cell.length_a   1.000
_cell.length_b   1.000
_cell.length_c   1.000
_cell.angle_alpha   90.00
_cell.angle_beta   90.00
_cell.angle_gamma   90.00
#
_symmetry.space_group_name_H-M   'P 1'
#
loop_
_entity.id
_entity.type
_entity.pdbx_description
1 polymer ?
#
loop_
_entity_poly.entity_id
_entity_poly.type
_entity_poly.pdbx_seq_one_letter_code
_entity_poly.pdbx_strand_id
1 'polypeptide(L)'
;MEVPARYFDGETGLRLDVDLTLDVAAQVLILLHPDLPDGVQRWPLSALRALRDQARTDQLVLSLRADHSYDSALIATARLTVSDPQMVRDITRLCPDLKRREVPRGTTRRVVTRLGLAVGALALMIFVIVPAMAGTLAMIIPIDSEVAWGKSMVRQMERVLGATEAGGLVCSSPAGDAALEKLTNRLTDATGVEYDLNVSVMDHDMVNAFAAPGGQIVVVRGLLKAADTPEAVGAVLAHEIAHVEHRDSTRGALRAAGSAGLLGLVLGDFAGGTVAVAMAEWMLNSSYTRDA
;
A
#
# COMPACT_ATOMS: atom_id res chain seq x y z
N MET A 1 44.55 -27.73 22.85
CA MET A 1 43.50 -28.14 23.81
C MET A 1 42.42 -28.82 23.00
N GLU A 2 42.21 -30.10 23.24
CA GLU A 2 41.17 -30.88 22.56
C GLU A 2 39.90 -30.81 23.41
N VAL A 3 38.79 -30.50 22.76
CA VAL A 3 37.47 -30.39 23.44
C VAL A 3 36.45 -31.18 22.64
N PRO A 4 35.50 -31.88 23.29
CA PRO A 4 34.45 -32.60 22.57
C PRO A 4 33.48 -31.62 21.92
N ALA A 5 33.10 -31.91 20.66
CA ALA A 5 32.11 -31.14 19.91
C ALA A 5 31.25 -32.11 19.10
N ARG A 6 30.03 -31.67 18.75
CA ARG A 6 29.12 -32.48 17.96
C ARG A 6 29.09 -32.03 16.52
N TYR A 7 29.46 -32.91 15.63
CA TYR A 7 29.42 -32.73 14.20
C TYR A 7 28.15 -33.36 13.59
N PHE A 8 27.56 -32.70 12.61
CA PHE A 8 26.46 -33.15 11.80
C PHE A 8 26.76 -32.83 10.33
N ASP A 9 26.69 -33.81 9.45
CA ASP A 9 27.06 -33.66 8.04
C ASP A 9 26.02 -32.86 7.21
N GLY A 10 24.77 -32.83 7.65
CA GLY A 10 23.67 -32.13 6.99
C GLY A 10 23.07 -32.87 5.79
N GLU A 11 23.55 -34.07 5.45
CA GLU A 11 23.09 -34.84 4.30
C GLU A 11 22.57 -36.24 4.67
N THR A 12 23.39 -37.03 5.34
CA THR A 12 23.03 -38.42 5.66
C THR A 12 22.37 -38.57 7.00
N GLY A 13 22.31 -37.50 7.82
CA GLY A 13 21.87 -37.56 9.20
C GLY A 13 22.94 -38.08 10.16
N LEU A 14 24.17 -38.25 9.70
CA LEU A 14 25.30 -38.68 10.50
C LEU A 14 25.61 -37.68 11.60
N ARG A 15 25.69 -38.15 12.83
CA ARG A 15 26.07 -37.38 14.01
C ARG A 15 27.28 -38.03 14.65
N LEU A 16 28.35 -37.23 14.80
CA LEU A 16 29.62 -37.70 15.38
C LEU A 16 29.97 -36.80 16.57
N ASP A 17 30.44 -37.40 17.64
CA ASP A 17 31.11 -36.66 18.72
C ASP A 17 32.58 -36.61 18.38
N VAL A 18 33.05 -35.45 17.91
CA VAL A 18 34.40 -35.23 17.36
C VAL A 18 35.27 -34.53 18.38
N ASP A 19 36.57 -34.79 18.35
CA ASP A 19 37.57 -34.05 19.09
C ASP A 19 37.96 -32.79 18.29
N LEU A 20 37.75 -31.63 18.92
CA LEU A 20 37.94 -30.33 18.31
C LEU A 20 39.23 -29.66 18.82
N THR A 21 40.08 -29.24 17.90
CA THR A 21 41.31 -28.50 18.21
C THR A 21 41.35 -27.19 17.42
N LEU A 22 41.71 -26.09 18.06
CA LEU A 22 41.91 -24.79 17.45
C LEU A 22 43.40 -24.59 17.20
N ASP A 23 43.81 -24.57 15.91
CA ASP A 23 45.13 -24.19 15.47
C ASP A 23 45.14 -22.69 15.07
N VAL A 24 45.63 -21.88 15.97
CA VAL A 24 45.69 -20.41 15.77
C VAL A 24 46.76 -20.03 14.74
N ALA A 25 47.86 -20.77 14.65
CA ALA A 25 48.94 -20.48 13.70
C ALA A 25 48.51 -20.78 12.26
N ALA A 26 47.83 -21.90 12.05
CA ALA A 26 47.29 -22.28 10.74
C ALA A 26 45.94 -21.62 10.42
N GLN A 27 45.30 -20.91 11.37
CA GLN A 27 43.98 -20.30 11.23
C GLN A 27 42.89 -21.31 10.83
N VAL A 28 42.92 -22.50 11.44
CA VAL A 28 41.97 -23.58 11.17
C VAL A 28 41.40 -24.18 12.47
N LEU A 29 40.19 -24.67 12.35
CA LEU A 29 39.56 -25.53 13.33
C LEU A 29 39.67 -26.96 12.83
N ILE A 30 40.26 -27.86 13.63
CA ILE A 30 40.55 -29.26 13.28
C ILE A 30 39.55 -30.14 14.01
N LEU A 31 38.83 -30.97 13.26
CA LEU A 31 37.90 -31.96 13.76
C LEU A 31 38.55 -33.36 13.53
N LEU A 32 38.59 -34.15 14.57
CA LEU A 32 39.19 -35.52 14.52
C LEU A 32 38.09 -36.54 14.89
N HIS A 33 37.89 -37.51 14.00
CA HIS A 33 37.04 -38.66 14.26
C HIS A 33 37.32 -39.74 13.20
N PRO A 34 37.36 -41.04 13.56
CA PRO A 34 37.66 -42.13 12.60
C PRO A 34 36.71 -42.21 11.40
N ASP A 35 35.43 -41.81 11.57
CA ASP A 35 34.41 -41.86 10.55
C ASP A 35 34.35 -40.58 9.67
N LEU A 36 35.23 -39.61 9.89
CA LEU A 36 35.41 -38.50 8.98
C LEU A 36 36.25 -38.91 7.77
N PRO A 37 36.09 -38.28 6.61
CA PRO A 37 36.99 -38.46 5.48
C PRO A 37 38.44 -38.24 5.94
N ASP A 38 39.29 -39.21 5.68
CA ASP A 38 40.72 -39.26 6.13
C ASP A 38 40.92 -39.12 7.65
N GLY A 39 39.87 -39.34 8.47
CA GLY A 39 39.90 -39.23 9.93
C GLY A 39 40.02 -37.79 10.44
N VAL A 40 40.14 -36.80 9.55
CA VAL A 40 40.34 -35.39 9.93
C VAL A 40 39.65 -34.44 8.98
N GLN A 41 38.98 -33.42 9.54
CA GLN A 41 38.42 -32.33 8.75
C GLN A 41 38.97 -30.99 9.25
N ARG A 42 39.28 -30.07 8.34
CA ARG A 42 39.83 -28.74 8.64
C ARG A 42 38.88 -27.65 8.17
N TRP A 43 38.48 -26.83 9.09
CA TRP A 43 37.59 -25.69 8.81
C TRP A 43 38.35 -24.38 8.95
N PRO A 44 38.57 -23.62 7.86
CA PRO A 44 39.23 -22.31 7.91
C PRO A 44 38.42 -21.34 8.80
N LEU A 45 39.09 -20.63 9.71
CA LEU A 45 38.42 -19.68 10.61
C LEU A 45 37.72 -18.57 9.85
N SER A 46 38.24 -18.12 8.71
CA SER A 46 37.64 -17.13 7.83
C SER A 46 36.29 -17.56 7.20
N ALA A 47 36.13 -18.87 7.03
CA ALA A 47 34.92 -19.47 6.45
C ALA A 47 33.85 -19.79 7.48
N LEU A 48 34.15 -19.71 8.78
CA LEU A 48 33.19 -20.03 9.84
C LEU A 48 32.06 -18.99 9.90
N ARG A 49 30.84 -19.51 10.09
CA ARG A 49 29.63 -18.71 10.33
C ARG A 49 28.84 -19.28 11.48
N ALA A 50 28.37 -18.42 12.38
CA ALA A 50 27.47 -18.83 13.46
C ALA A 50 26.03 -18.87 12.95
N LEU A 51 25.34 -19.96 13.23
CA LEU A 51 23.90 -20.07 13.01
C LEU A 51 23.16 -19.42 14.16
N ARG A 52 22.17 -18.57 13.85
CA ARG A 52 21.40 -17.80 14.86
C ARG A 52 20.27 -18.58 15.52
N ASP A 53 19.80 -19.62 14.87
CA ASP A 53 18.63 -20.38 15.30
C ASP A 53 19.07 -21.51 16.25
N GLN A 54 19.45 -21.10 17.46
CA GLN A 54 19.96 -22.02 18.48
C GLN A 54 18.94 -22.12 19.62
N ALA A 55 18.54 -23.36 19.94
CA ALA A 55 17.65 -23.63 21.05
C ALA A 55 18.29 -23.37 22.44
N ARG A 56 19.62 -23.21 22.51
CA ARG A 56 20.38 -23.01 23.72
C ARG A 56 21.38 -21.88 23.57
N THR A 57 21.42 -21.02 24.57
CA THR A 57 22.28 -19.81 24.57
C THR A 57 23.73 -20.11 25.04
N ASP A 58 23.98 -21.29 25.59
CA ASP A 58 25.27 -21.75 26.09
C ASP A 58 26.11 -22.51 25.06
N GLN A 59 25.63 -22.66 23.83
CA GLN A 59 26.28 -23.37 22.75
C GLN A 59 26.52 -22.49 21.53
N LEU A 60 27.59 -22.77 20.78
CA LEU A 60 27.87 -22.12 19.50
C LEU A 60 27.72 -23.15 18.37
N VAL A 61 26.74 -22.91 17.48
CA VAL A 61 26.59 -23.76 16.29
C VAL A 61 27.23 -23.06 15.11
N LEU A 62 28.21 -23.74 14.53
CA LEU A 62 29.00 -23.25 13.40
C LEU A 62 28.61 -23.99 12.13
N SER A 63 28.70 -23.31 11.01
CA SER A 63 28.69 -23.84 9.66
C SER A 63 29.81 -23.21 8.85
N LEU A 64 30.15 -23.81 7.73
CA LEU A 64 31.08 -23.21 6.78
C LEU A 64 30.34 -22.35 5.76
N ARG A 65 30.99 -21.27 5.36
CA ARG A 65 30.55 -20.45 4.24
C ARG A 65 30.55 -21.29 2.96
N ALA A 66 29.45 -21.26 2.19
CA ALA A 66 29.40 -21.82 0.85
C ALA A 66 30.30 -20.98 -0.07
N ASP A 67 31.55 -21.35 -0.23
CA ASP A 67 32.42 -20.76 -1.25
C ASP A 67 32.28 -21.54 -2.55
N HIS A 68 32.44 -20.85 -3.69
CA HIS A 68 32.17 -21.40 -5.02
C HIS A 68 33.22 -22.42 -5.54
N SER A 69 34.02 -23.01 -4.68
CA SER A 69 34.93 -24.08 -5.06
C SER A 69 34.25 -25.46 -5.01
N TYR A 70 34.57 -26.30 -5.95
CA TYR A 70 33.89 -27.51 -6.38
C TYR A 70 33.57 -28.60 -5.32
N ASP A 71 34.17 -28.53 -4.13
CA ASP A 71 33.95 -29.52 -3.04
C ASP A 71 33.08 -28.98 -1.89
N SER A 72 32.57 -27.75 -1.98
CA SER A 72 32.03 -27.04 -0.84
C SER A 72 30.51 -27.17 -0.64
N ALA A 73 29.77 -27.78 -1.55
CA ALA A 73 28.32 -27.98 -1.37
C ALA A 73 28.03 -28.92 -0.20
N LEU A 74 28.83 -29.95 -0.01
CA LEU A 74 28.71 -30.93 1.07
C LEU A 74 29.03 -30.31 2.45
N ILE A 75 29.98 -29.40 2.49
CA ILE A 75 30.44 -28.79 3.74
C ILE A 75 29.53 -27.62 4.17
N ALA A 76 28.81 -26.98 3.24
CA ALA A 76 27.92 -25.86 3.53
C ALA A 76 26.68 -26.26 4.35
N THR A 77 26.28 -27.56 4.29
CA THR A 77 25.18 -28.12 5.08
C THR A 77 25.62 -28.64 6.44
N ALA A 78 26.94 -28.88 6.62
CA ALA A 78 27.49 -29.39 7.85
C ALA A 78 27.38 -28.40 9.00
N ARG A 79 27.16 -28.90 10.20
CA ARG A 79 27.03 -28.14 11.43
C ARG A 79 27.92 -28.69 12.50
N LEU A 80 28.59 -27.82 13.21
CA LEU A 80 29.42 -28.14 14.38
C LEU A 80 28.87 -27.42 15.60
N THR A 81 28.49 -28.19 16.60
CA THR A 81 28.01 -27.63 17.89
C THR A 81 29.13 -27.69 18.92
N VAL A 82 29.56 -26.56 19.39
CA VAL A 82 30.60 -26.39 20.41
C VAL A 82 29.95 -25.93 21.71
N SER A 83 30.16 -26.70 22.80
CA SER A 83 29.57 -26.42 24.11
C SER A 83 30.62 -25.96 25.12
N ASP A 84 31.92 -26.13 24.86
CA ASP A 84 32.97 -25.67 25.77
C ASP A 84 33.05 -24.14 25.79
N PRO A 85 32.90 -23.52 26.98
CA PRO A 85 32.83 -22.05 27.08
C PRO A 85 34.15 -21.34 26.68
N GLN A 86 35.29 -22.01 26.85
CA GLN A 86 36.60 -21.42 26.51
C GLN A 86 36.80 -21.45 25.01
N MET A 87 36.53 -22.58 24.36
CA MET A 87 36.60 -22.73 22.92
C MET A 87 35.62 -21.77 22.23
N VAL A 88 34.41 -21.59 22.74
CA VAL A 88 33.42 -20.61 22.21
C VAL A 88 33.95 -19.18 22.27
N ARG A 89 34.61 -18.80 23.40
CA ARG A 89 35.21 -17.46 23.51
C ARG A 89 36.37 -17.26 22.53
N ASP A 90 37.23 -18.25 22.41
CA ASP A 90 38.40 -18.18 21.53
C ASP A 90 38.00 -18.10 20.06
N ILE A 91 37.05 -18.93 19.61
CA ILE A 91 36.47 -18.85 18.26
C ILE A 91 35.82 -17.49 18.02
N THR A 92 35.02 -17.00 18.95
CA THR A 92 34.33 -15.72 18.83
C THR A 92 35.31 -14.53 18.73
N ARG A 93 36.43 -14.61 19.46
CA ARG A 93 37.49 -13.59 19.45
C ARG A 93 38.28 -13.58 18.13
N LEU A 94 38.57 -14.77 17.59
CA LEU A 94 39.40 -14.93 16.39
C LEU A 94 38.62 -14.76 15.09
N CYS A 95 37.27 -14.89 15.14
CA CYS A 95 36.40 -14.83 13.95
C CYS A 95 35.48 -13.61 14.01
N PRO A 96 35.93 -12.39 13.67
CA PRO A 96 35.11 -11.18 13.74
C PRO A 96 33.88 -11.25 12.81
N ASP A 97 33.98 -11.96 11.70
CA ASP A 97 32.90 -12.14 10.72
C ASP A 97 31.94 -13.30 11.04
N LEU A 98 32.08 -13.95 12.20
CA LEU A 98 31.29 -15.11 12.62
C LEU A 98 29.76 -14.88 12.53
N LYS A 99 29.32 -13.68 12.88
CA LYS A 99 27.90 -13.25 12.90
C LYS A 99 27.44 -12.56 11.62
N ARG A 100 28.32 -12.43 10.62
CA ARG A 100 28.02 -11.75 9.38
C ARG A 100 26.99 -12.54 8.55
N ARG A 101 25.89 -11.88 8.23
CA ARG A 101 24.84 -12.49 7.40
C ARG A 101 25.26 -12.40 5.94
N GLU A 102 25.37 -13.53 5.29
CA GLU A 102 25.61 -13.58 3.85
C GLU A 102 24.29 -13.46 3.11
N VAL A 103 24.18 -12.42 2.31
CA VAL A 103 23.08 -12.26 1.35
C VAL A 103 23.58 -12.83 0.02
N PRO A 104 22.95 -13.86 -0.55
CA PRO A 104 23.36 -14.43 -1.84
C PRO A 104 23.47 -13.34 -2.90
N ARG A 105 24.55 -13.37 -3.69
CA ARG A 105 24.76 -12.41 -4.78
C ARG A 105 23.54 -12.40 -5.73
N GLY A 106 23.01 -11.20 -6.00
CA GLY A 106 21.82 -11.05 -6.87
C GLY A 106 20.49 -11.00 -6.14
N THR A 107 20.41 -11.29 -4.84
CA THR A 107 19.16 -11.18 -4.05
C THR A 107 18.63 -9.76 -4.06
N THR A 108 19.48 -8.76 -3.85
CA THR A 108 19.09 -7.34 -3.88
C THR A 108 18.50 -6.97 -5.24
N ARG A 109 19.15 -7.35 -6.34
CA ARG A 109 18.63 -7.08 -7.69
C ARG A 109 17.26 -7.75 -7.92
N ARG A 110 17.09 -9.01 -7.50
CA ARG A 110 15.80 -9.73 -7.61
C ARG A 110 14.71 -9.07 -6.78
N VAL A 111 15.02 -8.65 -5.55
CA VAL A 111 14.06 -7.96 -4.67
C VAL A 111 13.68 -6.61 -5.28
N VAL A 112 14.64 -5.80 -5.72
CA VAL A 112 14.39 -4.50 -6.37
C VAL A 112 13.56 -4.66 -7.64
N THR A 113 13.88 -5.64 -8.49
CA THR A 113 13.11 -5.90 -9.72
C THR A 113 11.68 -6.33 -9.40
N ARG A 114 11.48 -7.25 -8.45
CA ARG A 114 10.13 -7.70 -8.05
C ARG A 114 9.32 -6.57 -7.44
N LEU A 115 9.94 -5.75 -6.58
CA LEU A 115 9.30 -4.57 -5.99
C LEU A 115 8.93 -3.56 -7.08
N GLY A 116 9.81 -3.29 -8.04
CA GLY A 116 9.55 -2.40 -9.18
C GLY A 116 8.38 -2.90 -10.04
N LEU A 117 8.32 -4.21 -10.32
CA LEU A 117 7.20 -4.82 -11.04
C LEU A 117 5.88 -4.70 -10.26
N ALA A 118 5.90 -4.93 -8.95
CA ALA A 118 4.71 -4.80 -8.11
C ALA A 118 4.19 -3.36 -8.07
N VAL A 119 5.08 -2.37 -7.91
CA VAL A 119 4.73 -0.94 -7.96
C VAL A 119 4.21 -0.57 -9.35
N GLY A 120 4.84 -1.03 -10.42
CA GLY A 120 4.38 -0.81 -11.80
C GLY A 120 3.00 -1.40 -12.07
N ALA A 121 2.73 -2.62 -11.59
CA ALA A 121 1.43 -3.26 -11.71
C ALA A 121 0.34 -2.51 -10.94
N LEU A 122 0.64 -2.05 -9.72
CA LEU A 122 -0.28 -1.23 -8.92
C LEU A 122 -0.58 0.11 -9.60
N ALA A 123 0.44 0.78 -10.14
CA ALA A 123 0.28 2.01 -10.90
C ALA A 123 -0.59 1.80 -12.15
N LEU A 124 -0.35 0.75 -12.92
CA LEU A 124 -1.17 0.38 -14.06
C LEU A 124 -2.64 0.14 -13.66
N MET A 125 -2.86 -0.56 -12.54
CA MET A 125 -4.19 -0.82 -12.03
C MET A 125 -4.92 0.49 -11.69
N ILE A 126 -4.29 1.39 -10.93
CA ILE A 126 -4.90 2.63 -10.45
C ILE A 126 -5.11 3.65 -11.59
N PHE A 127 -4.12 3.83 -12.47
CA PHE A 127 -4.15 4.90 -13.46
C PHE A 127 -4.73 4.51 -14.82
N VAL A 128 -4.84 3.22 -15.11
CA VAL A 128 -5.36 2.75 -16.41
C VAL A 128 -6.60 1.86 -16.25
N ILE A 129 -6.48 0.78 -15.48
CA ILE A 129 -7.53 -0.25 -15.41
C ILE A 129 -8.76 0.27 -14.65
N VAL A 130 -8.56 0.85 -13.46
CA VAL A 130 -9.68 1.38 -12.65
C VAL A 130 -10.42 2.50 -13.39
N PRO A 131 -9.78 3.51 -14.01
CA PRO A 131 -10.49 4.52 -14.82
C PRO A 131 -11.26 3.94 -16.00
N ALA A 132 -10.68 2.98 -16.72
CA ALA A 132 -11.35 2.33 -17.85
C ALA A 132 -12.59 1.55 -17.38
N MET A 133 -12.46 0.78 -16.31
CA MET A 133 -13.57 0.05 -15.71
C MET A 133 -14.66 0.99 -15.16
N ALA A 134 -14.29 2.07 -14.48
CA ALA A 134 -15.23 3.05 -13.96
C ALA A 134 -16.07 3.69 -15.09
N GLY A 135 -15.46 3.98 -16.24
CA GLY A 135 -16.17 4.47 -17.41
C GLY A 135 -17.22 3.50 -17.92
N THR A 136 -16.87 2.21 -18.02
CA THR A 136 -17.80 1.15 -18.47
C THR A 136 -18.91 0.88 -17.43
N LEU A 137 -18.54 0.78 -16.16
CA LEU A 137 -19.48 0.54 -15.05
C LEU A 137 -20.50 1.68 -14.92
N ALA A 138 -20.06 2.93 -15.06
CA ALA A 138 -20.95 4.08 -15.01
C ALA A 138 -22.10 3.99 -16.06
N MET A 139 -21.86 3.41 -17.21
CA MET A 139 -22.90 3.24 -18.24
C MET A 139 -23.95 2.18 -17.91
N ILE A 140 -23.64 1.25 -17.01
CA ILE A 140 -24.51 0.10 -16.67
C ILE A 140 -25.34 0.40 -15.41
N ILE A 141 -24.89 1.34 -14.58
CA ILE A 141 -25.58 1.69 -13.33
C ILE A 141 -26.93 2.33 -13.66
N PRO A 142 -28.06 1.80 -13.11
CA PRO A 142 -29.36 2.44 -13.28
C PRO A 142 -29.41 3.83 -12.66
N ILE A 143 -30.12 4.76 -13.29
CA ILE A 143 -30.25 6.15 -12.84
C ILE A 143 -30.78 6.24 -11.41
N ASP A 144 -31.78 5.41 -11.06
CA ASP A 144 -32.33 5.38 -9.70
C ASP A 144 -31.28 5.06 -8.62
N SER A 145 -30.34 4.18 -8.94
CA SER A 145 -29.23 3.85 -8.05
C SER A 145 -28.27 5.01 -7.91
N GLU A 146 -27.99 5.74 -8.99
CA GLU A 146 -27.16 6.95 -8.96
C GLU A 146 -27.82 8.06 -8.12
N VAL A 147 -29.13 8.25 -8.27
CA VAL A 147 -29.90 9.24 -7.48
C VAL A 147 -29.80 8.92 -5.99
N ALA A 148 -30.02 7.65 -5.60
CA ALA A 148 -29.90 7.23 -4.21
C ALA A 148 -28.48 7.46 -3.67
N TRP A 149 -27.48 7.16 -4.49
CA TRP A 149 -26.07 7.33 -4.16
C TRP A 149 -25.70 8.81 -4.02
N GLY A 150 -26.07 9.66 -4.99
CA GLY A 150 -25.84 11.09 -4.94
C GLY A 150 -26.47 11.76 -3.72
N LYS A 151 -27.73 11.44 -3.41
CA LYS A 151 -28.37 11.90 -2.18
C LYS A 151 -27.60 11.50 -0.91
N SER A 152 -27.01 10.30 -0.89
CA SER A 152 -26.19 9.86 0.22
C SER A 152 -24.88 10.66 0.32
N MET A 153 -24.27 10.97 -0.82
CA MET A 153 -23.04 11.78 -0.89
C MET A 153 -23.29 13.22 -0.44
N VAL A 154 -24.39 13.84 -0.86
CA VAL A 154 -24.77 15.20 -0.41
C VAL A 154 -24.96 15.22 1.10
N ARG A 155 -25.69 14.26 1.67
CA ARG A 155 -25.86 14.15 3.14
C ARG A 155 -24.52 13.94 3.88
N GLN A 156 -23.59 13.21 3.28
CA GLN A 156 -22.26 13.04 3.86
C GLN A 156 -21.47 14.33 3.82
N MET A 157 -21.56 15.08 2.72
CA MET A 157 -20.95 16.41 2.59
C MET A 157 -21.49 17.38 3.63
N GLU A 158 -22.80 17.44 3.83
CA GLU A 158 -23.42 18.24 4.90
C GLU A 158 -22.81 17.95 6.27
N ARG A 159 -22.64 16.67 6.60
CA ARG A 159 -22.03 16.26 7.88
C ARG A 159 -20.58 16.72 8.01
N VAL A 160 -19.79 16.63 6.93
CA VAL A 160 -18.39 17.11 6.90
C VAL A 160 -18.32 18.62 7.09
N LEU A 161 -19.31 19.35 6.54
CA LEU A 161 -19.41 20.80 6.65
C LEU A 161 -20.07 21.27 7.97
N GLY A 162 -20.39 20.35 8.88
CA GLY A 162 -20.85 20.68 10.25
C GLY A 162 -22.33 20.55 10.48
N ALA A 163 -23.11 19.99 9.57
CA ALA A 163 -24.52 19.71 9.81
C ALA A 163 -24.69 18.69 10.96
N THR A 164 -25.55 18.99 11.90
CA THR A 164 -25.93 18.12 13.03
C THR A 164 -27.01 17.10 12.62
N GLU A 165 -27.80 17.44 11.59
CA GLU A 165 -28.88 16.61 11.06
C GLU A 165 -28.92 16.68 9.53
N ALA A 166 -29.59 15.73 8.89
CA ALA A 166 -29.72 15.69 7.43
C ALA A 166 -30.56 16.87 6.93
N GLY A 167 -30.06 17.60 5.92
CA GLY A 167 -30.71 18.80 5.40
C GLY A 167 -30.48 20.05 6.25
N GLY A 168 -29.67 19.96 7.33
CA GLY A 168 -29.45 21.09 8.26
C GLY A 168 -28.70 22.28 7.65
N LEU A 169 -28.03 22.06 6.50
CA LEU A 169 -27.38 23.16 5.77
C LEU A 169 -28.12 23.54 4.48
N VAL A 170 -29.26 22.92 4.16
CA VAL A 170 -29.98 23.29 2.94
C VAL A 170 -30.72 24.60 3.16
N CYS A 171 -30.40 25.62 2.36
CA CYS A 171 -31.15 26.86 2.28
C CYS A 171 -32.39 26.65 1.41
N SER A 172 -33.55 27.07 1.90
CA SER A 172 -34.79 27.11 1.13
C SER A 172 -35.54 28.41 1.38
N SER A 173 -36.00 29.00 0.31
CA SER A 173 -36.94 30.12 0.32
C SER A 173 -37.79 30.10 -0.94
N PRO A 174 -39.12 30.41 -0.86
CA PRO A 174 -39.99 30.29 -2.05
C PRO A 174 -39.49 31.12 -3.26
N ALA A 175 -38.96 32.30 -3.05
CA ALA A 175 -38.47 33.16 -4.11
C ALA A 175 -37.12 32.66 -4.66
N GLY A 176 -36.20 32.18 -3.80
CA GLY A 176 -34.89 31.63 -4.18
C GLY A 176 -35.04 30.33 -4.95
N ASP A 177 -35.88 29.43 -4.44
CA ASP A 177 -36.13 28.14 -5.06
C ASP A 177 -36.76 28.30 -6.46
N ALA A 178 -37.76 29.20 -6.61
CA ALA A 178 -38.34 29.52 -7.92
C ALA A 178 -37.35 30.18 -8.89
N ALA A 179 -36.45 31.04 -8.41
CA ALA A 179 -35.41 31.63 -9.24
C ALA A 179 -34.39 30.60 -9.72
N LEU A 180 -33.97 29.69 -8.83
CA LEU A 180 -33.04 28.59 -9.14
C LEU A 180 -33.68 27.61 -10.11
N GLU A 181 -34.92 27.18 -9.89
CA GLU A 181 -35.68 26.34 -10.79
C GLU A 181 -35.78 26.93 -12.19
N LYS A 182 -36.16 28.23 -12.28
CA LYS A 182 -36.24 28.93 -13.56
C LYS A 182 -34.91 28.96 -14.30
N LEU A 183 -33.82 29.21 -13.58
CA LEU A 183 -32.47 29.21 -14.16
C LEU A 183 -32.10 27.79 -14.65
N THR A 184 -32.33 26.77 -13.83
CA THR A 184 -32.06 25.36 -14.16
C THR A 184 -32.85 24.94 -15.41
N ASN A 185 -34.15 25.16 -15.45
CA ASN A 185 -35.00 24.82 -16.58
C ASN A 185 -34.54 25.50 -17.88
N ARG A 186 -34.14 26.77 -17.82
CA ARG A 186 -33.61 27.49 -19.01
C ARG A 186 -32.33 26.88 -19.54
N LEU A 187 -31.48 26.34 -18.68
CA LEU A 187 -30.23 25.65 -19.06
C LEU A 187 -30.51 24.25 -19.60
N THR A 188 -31.41 23.50 -18.97
CA THR A 188 -31.77 22.12 -19.40
C THR A 188 -32.53 22.13 -20.72
N ASP A 189 -33.44 23.11 -20.95
CA ASP A 189 -34.15 23.26 -22.26
C ASP A 189 -33.19 23.47 -23.41
N ALA A 190 -32.04 24.10 -23.14
CA ALA A 190 -31.00 24.35 -24.14
C ALA A 190 -30.10 23.16 -24.42
N THR A 191 -29.93 22.24 -23.46
CA THR A 191 -28.96 21.12 -23.48
C THR A 191 -29.60 19.74 -23.73
N GLY A 192 -30.89 19.58 -23.45
CA GLY A 192 -31.60 18.30 -23.63
C GLY A 192 -31.15 17.20 -22.63
N VAL A 193 -30.71 17.55 -21.45
CA VAL A 193 -30.28 16.61 -20.40
C VAL A 193 -31.44 15.69 -19.98
N GLU A 194 -31.21 14.38 -20.01
CA GLU A 194 -32.21 13.35 -19.67
C GLU A 194 -32.42 13.15 -18.16
N TYR A 195 -31.63 13.80 -17.30
CA TYR A 195 -31.69 13.67 -15.85
C TYR A 195 -32.69 14.66 -15.24
N ASP A 196 -33.48 14.18 -14.27
CA ASP A 196 -34.20 15.05 -13.35
C ASP A 196 -33.19 15.71 -12.41
N LEU A 197 -32.87 16.96 -12.70
CA LEU A 197 -31.90 17.71 -11.91
C LEU A 197 -32.49 18.18 -10.57
N ASN A 198 -31.83 17.86 -9.48
CA ASN A 198 -32.13 18.37 -8.16
C ASN A 198 -31.04 19.35 -7.74
N VAL A 199 -31.33 20.65 -7.95
CA VAL A 199 -30.39 21.73 -7.59
C VAL A 199 -30.77 22.29 -6.23
N SER A 200 -29.85 22.30 -5.30
CA SER A 200 -30.03 22.82 -3.93
C SER A 200 -28.96 23.84 -3.56
N VAL A 201 -29.28 24.72 -2.61
CA VAL A 201 -28.31 25.67 -2.06
C VAL A 201 -27.90 25.22 -0.66
N MET A 202 -26.60 25.15 -0.41
CA MET A 202 -26.01 24.75 0.87
C MET A 202 -25.46 25.97 1.62
N ASP A 203 -25.81 26.13 2.89
CA ASP A 203 -25.37 27.23 3.75
C ASP A 203 -23.94 27.04 4.24
N HIS A 204 -22.99 27.52 3.46
CA HIS A 204 -21.58 27.53 3.81
C HIS A 204 -20.88 28.68 3.08
N ASP A 205 -19.79 29.23 3.64
CA ASP A 205 -19.12 30.40 3.07
C ASP A 205 -18.10 30.05 1.95
N MET A 206 -17.89 28.78 1.68
CA MET A 206 -17.01 28.30 0.58
C MET A 206 -17.59 28.75 -0.77
N VAL A 207 -16.71 29.29 -1.66
CA VAL A 207 -17.08 29.66 -3.02
C VAL A 207 -16.96 28.41 -3.89
N ASN A 208 -18.05 27.65 -4.03
CA ASN A 208 -18.06 26.40 -4.80
C ASN A 208 -19.46 26.00 -5.26
N ALA A 209 -19.51 25.15 -6.30
CA ALA A 209 -20.65 24.32 -6.66
C ALA A 209 -20.11 22.94 -7.03
N PHE A 210 -20.93 21.90 -6.98
CA PHE A 210 -20.53 20.57 -7.40
C PHE A 210 -21.73 19.72 -7.81
N ALA A 211 -21.51 18.84 -8.78
CA ALA A 211 -22.45 17.82 -9.18
C ALA A 211 -22.11 16.48 -8.49
N ALA A 212 -23.12 15.87 -7.88
CA ALA A 212 -23.07 14.49 -7.37
C ALA A 212 -23.83 13.55 -8.31
N PRO A 213 -23.65 12.21 -8.21
CA PRO A 213 -24.32 11.24 -9.06
C PRO A 213 -25.85 11.40 -9.10
N GLY A 214 -26.46 11.04 -10.23
CA GLY A 214 -27.93 11.04 -10.36
C GLY A 214 -28.58 12.41 -10.38
N GLY A 215 -27.92 13.42 -10.95
CA GLY A 215 -28.51 14.73 -11.15
C GLY A 215 -28.56 15.62 -9.91
N GLN A 216 -27.86 15.27 -8.83
CA GLN A 216 -27.80 16.11 -7.64
C GLN A 216 -26.76 17.21 -7.84
N ILE A 217 -27.15 18.47 -7.82
CA ILE A 217 -26.25 19.63 -7.93
C ILE A 217 -26.38 20.46 -6.67
N VAL A 218 -25.27 20.82 -6.07
CA VAL A 218 -25.21 21.66 -4.88
C VAL A 218 -24.48 22.95 -5.24
N VAL A 219 -25.15 24.08 -5.04
CA VAL A 219 -24.58 25.42 -5.10
C VAL A 219 -24.32 25.89 -3.68
N VAL A 220 -23.08 26.24 -3.36
CA VAL A 220 -22.77 26.73 -2.01
C VAL A 220 -23.05 28.23 -1.92
N ARG A 221 -23.64 28.67 -0.81
CA ARG A 221 -24.01 30.08 -0.58
C ARG A 221 -22.85 31.05 -0.83
N GLY A 222 -21.61 30.65 -0.52
CA GLY A 222 -20.42 31.45 -0.79
C GLY A 222 -20.25 31.80 -2.27
N LEU A 223 -20.62 30.91 -3.18
CA LEU A 223 -20.61 31.18 -4.63
C LEU A 223 -21.65 32.24 -5.01
N LEU A 224 -22.88 32.15 -4.45
CA LEU A 224 -23.93 33.12 -4.71
C LEU A 224 -23.57 34.54 -4.20
N LYS A 225 -22.82 34.60 -3.08
CA LYS A 225 -22.29 35.86 -2.54
C LYS A 225 -21.14 36.44 -3.37
N ALA A 226 -20.31 35.57 -3.98
CA ALA A 226 -19.14 35.97 -4.76
C ALA A 226 -19.49 36.32 -6.22
N ALA A 227 -20.63 35.86 -6.71
CA ALA A 227 -21.07 36.11 -8.08
C ALA A 227 -21.63 37.54 -8.20
N ASP A 228 -21.09 38.28 -9.16
CA ASP A 228 -21.53 39.67 -9.43
C ASP A 228 -22.87 39.73 -10.16
N THR A 229 -23.21 38.67 -10.92
CA THR A 229 -24.43 38.62 -11.74
C THR A 229 -25.07 37.23 -11.70
N PRO A 230 -26.38 37.10 -11.99
CA PRO A 230 -27.05 35.82 -12.14
C PRO A 230 -26.46 34.97 -13.28
N GLU A 231 -25.94 35.60 -14.34
CA GLU A 231 -25.32 34.94 -15.47
C GLU A 231 -24.03 34.22 -15.06
N ALA A 232 -23.28 34.79 -14.11
CA ALA A 232 -22.09 34.14 -13.56
C ALA A 232 -22.46 32.84 -12.81
N VAL A 233 -23.55 32.85 -12.02
CA VAL A 233 -24.09 31.63 -11.40
C VAL A 233 -24.58 30.65 -12.46
N GLY A 234 -25.24 31.15 -13.51
CA GLY A 234 -25.73 30.34 -14.63
C GLY A 234 -24.61 29.63 -15.37
N ALA A 235 -23.47 30.30 -15.58
CA ALA A 235 -22.31 29.70 -16.23
C ALA A 235 -21.73 28.54 -15.38
N VAL A 236 -21.61 28.72 -14.06
CA VAL A 236 -21.17 27.63 -13.17
C VAL A 236 -22.18 26.50 -13.16
N LEU A 237 -23.48 26.78 -13.06
CA LEU A 237 -24.52 25.77 -13.09
C LEU A 237 -24.54 24.99 -14.41
N ALA A 238 -24.34 25.65 -15.54
CA ALA A 238 -24.22 24.99 -16.84
C ALA A 238 -23.02 24.02 -16.90
N HIS A 239 -21.92 24.41 -16.29
CA HIS A 239 -20.74 23.54 -16.15
C HIS A 239 -21.05 22.29 -15.30
N GLU A 240 -21.73 22.45 -14.15
CA GLU A 240 -22.15 21.32 -13.32
C GLU A 240 -23.16 20.41 -14.02
N ILE A 241 -24.08 20.98 -14.82
CA ILE A 241 -25.02 20.22 -15.63
C ILE A 241 -24.27 19.36 -16.68
N ALA A 242 -23.23 19.89 -17.29
CA ALA A 242 -22.40 19.10 -18.23
C ALA A 242 -21.71 17.92 -17.54
N HIS A 243 -21.27 18.07 -16.28
CA HIS A 243 -20.74 16.96 -15.51
C HIS A 243 -21.79 15.88 -15.20
N VAL A 244 -23.04 16.25 -14.98
CA VAL A 244 -24.17 15.31 -14.84
C VAL A 244 -24.40 14.55 -16.15
N GLU A 245 -24.50 15.26 -17.29
CA GLU A 245 -24.70 14.68 -18.60
C GLU A 245 -23.62 13.64 -18.95
N HIS A 246 -22.37 13.96 -18.67
CA HIS A 246 -21.24 13.07 -18.90
C HIS A 246 -21.05 12.01 -17.81
N ARG A 247 -21.90 11.99 -16.77
CA ARG A 247 -21.79 11.08 -15.61
C ARG A 247 -20.42 11.13 -14.92
N ASP A 248 -19.76 12.30 -14.95
CA ASP A 248 -18.40 12.45 -14.45
C ASP A 248 -18.30 12.22 -12.95
N SER A 249 -19.30 12.65 -12.19
CA SER A 249 -19.39 12.41 -10.75
C SER A 249 -19.48 10.93 -10.42
N THR A 250 -20.27 10.16 -11.19
CA THR A 250 -20.39 8.70 -11.04
C THR A 250 -19.08 8.02 -11.38
N ARG A 251 -18.45 8.39 -12.50
CA ARG A 251 -17.13 7.85 -12.88
C ARG A 251 -16.07 8.18 -11.84
N GLY A 252 -16.08 9.42 -11.34
CA GLY A 252 -15.17 9.88 -10.30
C GLY A 252 -15.32 9.08 -8.99
N ALA A 253 -16.56 8.88 -8.56
CA ALA A 253 -16.87 8.09 -7.36
C ALA A 253 -16.44 6.62 -7.50
N LEU A 254 -16.68 6.00 -8.67
CA LEU A 254 -16.23 4.63 -8.97
C LEU A 254 -14.70 4.52 -8.99
N ARG A 255 -14.00 5.50 -9.58
CA ARG A 255 -12.51 5.55 -9.57
C ARG A 255 -11.99 5.66 -8.15
N ALA A 256 -12.54 6.58 -7.37
CA ALA A 256 -12.12 6.79 -5.98
C ALA A 256 -12.34 5.51 -5.14
N ALA A 257 -13.51 4.90 -5.22
CA ALA A 257 -13.84 3.66 -4.52
C ALA A 257 -12.94 2.49 -4.95
N GLY A 258 -12.71 2.34 -6.26
CA GLY A 258 -11.83 1.30 -6.80
C GLY A 258 -10.37 1.48 -6.38
N SER A 259 -9.84 2.69 -6.49
CA SER A 259 -8.46 2.99 -6.10
C SER A 259 -8.22 2.84 -4.60
N ALA A 260 -9.17 3.31 -3.79
CA ALA A 260 -9.08 3.20 -2.35
C ALA A 260 -9.26 1.75 -1.88
N GLY A 261 -10.15 0.97 -2.51
CA GLY A 261 -10.27 -0.47 -2.24
C GLY A 261 -8.98 -1.24 -2.55
N LEU A 262 -8.30 -0.91 -3.65
CA LEU A 262 -7.00 -1.49 -3.99
C LEU A 262 -5.91 -1.10 -2.98
N LEU A 263 -5.85 0.16 -2.59
CA LEU A 263 -4.90 0.63 -1.57
C LEU A 263 -5.17 -0.01 -0.21
N GLY A 264 -6.45 -0.11 0.18
CA GLY A 264 -6.86 -0.81 1.41
C GLY A 264 -6.43 -2.27 1.40
N LEU A 265 -6.59 -2.96 0.27
CA LEU A 265 -6.12 -4.35 0.11
C LEU A 265 -4.60 -4.48 0.28
N VAL A 266 -3.84 -3.56 -0.32
CA VAL A 266 -2.36 -3.59 -0.28
C VAL A 266 -1.83 -3.21 1.10
N LEU A 267 -2.45 -2.23 1.76
CA LEU A 267 -2.03 -1.73 3.07
C LEU A 267 -2.64 -2.50 4.24
N GLY A 268 -3.61 -3.40 3.97
CA GLY A 268 -4.30 -4.17 5.01
C GLY A 268 -5.36 -3.37 5.79
N ASP A 269 -5.75 -2.20 5.28
CA ASP A 269 -6.78 -1.36 5.88
C ASP A 269 -8.14 -1.62 5.22
N PHE A 270 -8.90 -2.58 5.74
CA PHE A 270 -10.24 -2.92 5.27
C PHE A 270 -11.36 -2.06 5.89
N ALA A 271 -11.04 -1.16 6.80
CA ALA A 271 -12.03 -0.42 7.57
C ALA A 271 -12.68 0.77 6.82
N GLY A 272 -12.23 1.08 5.60
CA GLY A 272 -12.89 2.06 4.72
C GLY A 272 -12.89 3.52 5.21
N GLY A 273 -12.31 3.81 6.37
CA GLY A 273 -12.26 5.16 6.94
C GLY A 273 -11.48 6.14 6.08
N THR A 274 -10.36 5.71 5.52
CA THR A 274 -9.50 6.51 4.64
C THR A 274 -10.16 6.84 3.29
N VAL A 275 -11.04 5.96 2.79
CA VAL A 275 -11.76 6.15 1.52
C VAL A 275 -12.76 7.30 1.61
N ALA A 276 -13.54 7.34 2.68
CA ALA A 276 -14.54 8.39 2.90
C ALA A 276 -13.89 9.76 3.06
N VAL A 277 -12.76 9.83 3.77
CA VAL A 277 -11.99 11.08 3.95
C VAL A 277 -11.38 11.53 2.64
N ALA A 278 -10.75 10.63 1.86
CA ALA A 278 -10.15 10.97 0.58
C ALA A 278 -11.19 11.44 -0.46
N MET A 279 -12.41 10.86 -0.45
CA MET A 279 -13.50 11.33 -1.32
C MET A 279 -14.00 12.72 -0.90
N ALA A 280 -14.12 12.97 0.41
CA ALA A 280 -14.51 14.27 0.91
C ALA A 280 -13.45 15.34 0.59
N GLU A 281 -12.18 15.06 0.80
CA GLU A 281 -11.07 15.95 0.43
C GLU A 281 -10.99 16.20 -1.08
N TRP A 282 -11.23 15.18 -1.91
CA TRP A 282 -11.25 15.36 -3.36
C TRP A 282 -12.41 16.28 -3.80
N MET A 283 -13.61 16.12 -3.24
CA MET A 283 -14.74 17.00 -3.52
C MET A 283 -14.50 18.44 -3.05
N LEU A 284 -13.84 18.62 -1.91
CA LEU A 284 -13.52 19.94 -1.36
C LEU A 284 -12.38 20.64 -2.12
N ASN A 285 -11.40 19.86 -2.66
CA ASN A 285 -10.26 20.39 -3.40
C ASN A 285 -10.51 20.58 -4.91
N SER A 286 -11.65 20.16 -5.44
CA SER A 286 -12.09 20.55 -6.79
C SER A 286 -12.57 21.99 -6.82
N SER A 287 -11.80 22.87 -6.17
CA SER A 287 -12.03 24.30 -6.23
C SER A 287 -11.70 24.83 -7.63
N TYR A 288 -12.60 25.62 -8.17
CA TYR A 288 -12.39 26.43 -9.36
C TYR A 288 -11.07 27.22 -9.23
N THR A 289 -10.05 26.83 -9.94
CA THR A 289 -8.92 27.71 -10.19
C THR A 289 -9.37 28.72 -11.26
N ARG A 290 -9.36 30.01 -10.93
CA ARG A 290 -9.73 31.12 -11.83
C ARG A 290 -8.77 31.30 -13.04
N ASP A 291 -7.86 30.37 -13.27
CA ASP A 291 -6.78 30.47 -14.28
C ASP A 291 -6.98 29.52 -15.47
N ALA A 292 -8.24 29.28 -15.87
CA ALA A 292 -8.54 28.61 -17.14
C ALA A 292 -9.49 29.42 -17.99
#